data_4bc03351e740a95576ffa175d9db81d2
#
_entry.id   4bc03351e740a95576ffa175d9db81d2
#
_cell.length_a   1.000
_cell.length_b   1.000
_cell.length_c   1.000
_cell.angle_alpha   90.00
_cell.angle_beta   90.00
_cell.angle_gamma   90.00
#
_symmetry.space_group_name_H-M   'P 1'
#
loop_
_entity.id
_entity.type
_entity.pdbx_description
1 polymer ?
#
loop_
_entity_poly.entity_id
_entity_poly.type
_entity_poly.pdbx_seq_one_letter_code
_entity_poly.pdbx_strand_id
1 'polypeptide(L)'
;MDRKQNAAVSQDSEASVWRTANWLNTPRSCQAFSDGTLEVVTDSQTDFWRKTHYGFIRDSGHFLGFATSASFTAQVRVNADFRELYDQAGIMVRLNEETWLKAGIEYNDGMPMISSVLTQGTSDWAPSCFSGDPTDFWLRVTVSDGVLRLQYSTDGMTWPLLRLAPFPAAQSYTVGPMCCTPQRQGLRVRFSEWSLSQPLGRDLHDLS
;
A
#
# COMPACT_ATOMS: atom_id res chain seq x y z
N MET A 1 22.52 -36.53 4.18
CA MET A 1 22.54 -35.48 5.24
C MET A 1 22.65 -34.16 4.54
N ASP A 2 21.86 -33.19 4.88
CA ASP A 2 21.75 -31.79 4.35
C ASP A 2 20.57 -31.48 3.41
N ARG A 3 19.36 -31.62 3.97
CA ARG A 3 18.19 -30.91 3.41
C ARG A 3 17.35 -30.13 4.46
N LYS A 4 17.80 -30.10 5.74
CA LYS A 4 17.07 -29.42 6.81
C LYS A 4 17.65 -28.05 7.23
N GLN A 5 18.84 -27.65 6.75
CA GLN A 5 19.44 -26.39 7.13
C GLN A 5 19.03 -25.20 6.23
N ASN A 6 18.58 -25.45 4.99
CA ASN A 6 18.20 -24.37 4.08
C ASN A 6 16.80 -23.77 4.30
N ALA A 7 15.92 -24.45 5.05
CA ALA A 7 14.56 -23.97 5.30
C ALA A 7 14.48 -23.00 6.49
N ALA A 8 15.37 -23.12 7.46
CA ALA A 8 15.36 -22.24 8.66
C ALA A 8 15.98 -20.86 8.38
N VAL A 9 16.91 -20.75 7.43
CA VAL A 9 17.55 -19.48 7.07
C VAL A 9 16.63 -18.58 6.25
N SER A 10 15.65 -19.13 5.51
CA SER A 10 14.70 -18.34 4.74
C SER A 10 13.59 -17.71 5.59
N GLN A 11 13.13 -18.38 6.65
CA GLN A 11 12.01 -17.89 7.49
C GLN A 11 12.40 -16.71 8.39
N ASP A 12 13.61 -16.69 8.92
CA ASP A 12 14.11 -15.54 9.70
C ASP A 12 14.39 -14.32 8.82
N SER A 13 14.66 -14.50 7.51
CA SER A 13 14.91 -13.42 6.58
C SER A 13 13.60 -12.71 6.14
N GLU A 14 12.49 -13.41 6.00
CA GLU A 14 11.22 -12.84 5.54
C GLU A 14 10.53 -11.98 6.62
N ALA A 15 10.55 -12.40 7.89
CA ALA A 15 10.10 -11.54 9.00
C ALA A 15 11.01 -10.32 9.21
N SER A 16 12.25 -10.38 8.73
CA SER A 16 13.23 -9.31 8.89
C SER A 16 12.99 -8.11 7.97
N VAL A 17 12.33 -8.30 6.81
CA VAL A 17 12.10 -7.21 5.84
C VAL A 17 11.34 -6.06 6.47
N TRP A 18 10.32 -6.31 7.29
CA TRP A 18 9.51 -5.28 7.93
C TRP A 18 10.28 -4.42 8.94
N ARG A 19 11.40 -4.92 9.46
CA ARG A 19 12.27 -4.21 10.43
C ARG A 19 13.15 -3.16 9.78
N THR A 20 13.28 -3.16 8.46
CA THR A 20 14.09 -2.17 7.72
C THR A 20 13.30 -0.90 7.39
N ALA A 21 11.99 -0.90 7.66
CA ALA A 21 11.10 0.20 7.42
C ALA A 21 10.80 1.00 8.70
N ASN A 22 10.29 2.21 8.51
CA ASN A 22 9.92 3.10 9.61
C ASN A 22 8.42 3.43 9.56
N TRP A 23 7.78 3.43 10.73
CA TRP A 23 6.40 3.86 10.86
C TRP A 23 6.25 5.38 10.80
N LEU A 24 5.34 5.83 9.96
CA LEU A 24 4.62 7.07 10.15
C LEU A 24 3.30 6.70 10.86
N ASN A 25 3.09 7.24 12.08
CA ASN A 25 1.95 6.89 12.94
C ASN A 25 1.91 5.39 13.28
N THR A 26 2.80 4.97 14.15
CA THR A 26 2.89 3.58 14.62
C THR A 26 1.55 3.10 15.20
N PRO A 27 0.95 2.00 14.69
CA PRO A 27 -0.26 1.44 15.28
C PRO A 27 0.02 0.87 16.67
N ARG A 28 -0.99 0.86 17.56
CA ARG A 28 -0.86 0.28 18.90
C ARG A 28 -0.66 -1.23 18.87
N SER A 29 -1.10 -1.88 17.78
CA SER A 29 -0.97 -3.32 17.62
C SER A 29 -0.48 -3.64 16.20
N CYS A 30 0.75 -4.16 16.12
CA CYS A 30 1.30 -4.74 14.88
C CYS A 30 2.24 -5.89 15.23
N GLN A 31 2.30 -6.86 14.35
CA GLN A 31 3.15 -8.05 14.51
C GLN A 31 3.65 -8.55 13.15
N ALA A 32 4.96 -8.77 13.05
CA ALA A 32 5.57 -9.48 11.94
C ALA A 32 5.70 -10.97 12.29
N PHE A 33 5.29 -11.83 11.37
CA PHE A 33 5.33 -13.28 11.52
C PHE A 33 6.49 -13.88 10.71
N SER A 34 6.87 -15.10 11.07
CA SER A 34 7.98 -15.82 10.42
C SER A 34 7.69 -16.27 8.98
N ASP A 35 6.41 -16.25 8.57
CA ASP A 35 5.97 -16.50 7.20
C ASP A 35 6.04 -15.28 6.28
N GLY A 36 6.62 -14.16 6.77
CA GLY A 36 6.72 -12.91 6.02
C GLY A 36 5.49 -12.02 6.09
N THR A 37 4.47 -12.40 6.86
CA THR A 37 3.26 -11.59 7.05
C THR A 37 3.50 -10.48 8.08
N LEU A 38 3.02 -9.29 7.80
CA LEU A 38 2.83 -8.20 8.76
C LEU A 38 1.34 -8.05 9.05
N GLU A 39 0.93 -8.24 10.30
CA GLU A 39 -0.42 -7.95 10.73
C GLU A 39 -0.47 -6.61 11.46
N VAL A 40 -1.44 -5.78 11.10
CA VAL A 40 -1.70 -4.45 11.68
C VAL A 40 -3.15 -4.38 12.12
N VAL A 41 -3.39 -3.83 13.30
CA VAL A 41 -4.73 -3.48 13.77
C VAL A 41 -4.83 -1.95 13.85
N THR A 42 -5.77 -1.36 13.09
CA THR A 42 -5.88 0.09 13.00
C THR A 42 -6.36 0.74 14.29
N ASP A 43 -5.82 1.91 14.58
CA ASP A 43 -6.32 2.81 15.62
C ASP A 43 -7.52 3.61 15.10
N SER A 44 -8.29 4.22 16.01
CA SER A 44 -9.46 5.02 15.64
C SER A 44 -9.08 6.35 15.01
N GLN A 45 -9.95 6.85 14.12
CA GLN A 45 -9.86 8.19 13.51
C GLN A 45 -8.57 8.42 12.70
N THR A 46 -8.05 7.36 12.09
CA THR A 46 -6.87 7.41 11.26
C THR A 46 -7.23 7.67 9.81
N ASP A 47 -6.50 8.55 9.11
CA ASP A 47 -6.72 8.88 7.71
C ASP A 47 -5.52 9.62 7.09
N PHE A 48 -5.49 9.64 5.72
CA PHE A 48 -4.66 10.53 4.90
C PHE A 48 -5.55 11.29 3.93
N TRP A 49 -5.67 12.59 4.12
CA TRP A 49 -6.49 13.46 3.28
C TRP A 49 -6.00 14.91 3.33
N ARG A 50 -6.09 15.64 2.21
CA ARG A 50 -5.78 17.07 2.16
C ARG A 50 -6.85 17.87 1.43
N LYS A 51 -7.58 18.69 2.16
CA LYS A 51 -8.44 19.82 1.78
C LYS A 51 -9.65 19.51 0.90
N THR A 52 -9.47 18.85 -0.23
CA THR A 52 -10.52 18.67 -1.26
C THR A 52 -11.85 18.29 -0.63
N HIS A 53 -12.91 18.99 -1.02
CA HIS A 53 -14.29 18.87 -0.55
C HIS A 53 -14.48 19.13 0.97
N TYR A 54 -13.73 18.50 1.84
CA TYR A 54 -13.91 18.55 3.30
C TYR A 54 -13.22 19.72 3.99
N GLY A 55 -12.23 20.35 3.36
CA GLY A 55 -11.47 21.49 3.92
C GLY A 55 -10.45 21.12 5.00
N PHE A 56 -10.45 19.90 5.55
CA PHE A 56 -9.50 19.48 6.58
C PHE A 56 -8.23 18.84 6.00
N ILE A 57 -7.23 18.69 6.87
CA ILE A 57 -6.02 17.90 6.64
C ILE A 57 -5.99 16.77 7.65
N ARG A 58 -5.74 15.55 7.19
CA ARG A 58 -5.48 14.36 7.99
C ARG A 58 -4.18 13.72 7.53
N ASP A 59 -3.31 13.40 8.47
CA ASP A 59 -2.04 12.71 8.25
C ASP A 59 -1.78 11.71 9.38
N SER A 60 -2.85 11.03 9.83
CA SER A 60 -2.87 10.13 10.99
C SER A 60 -2.98 8.65 10.63
N GLY A 61 -3.08 8.30 9.36
CA GLY A 61 -3.09 6.92 8.89
C GLY A 61 -1.81 6.17 9.23
N HIS A 62 -1.88 4.86 9.33
CA HIS A 62 -0.71 4.01 9.56
C HIS A 62 0.00 3.74 8.23
N PHE A 63 1.28 4.03 8.16
CA PHE A 63 2.12 3.80 7.00
C PHE A 63 3.49 3.28 7.42
N LEU A 64 3.84 2.08 6.98
CA LEU A 64 5.16 1.50 7.19
C LEU A 64 6.00 1.73 5.95
N GLY A 65 6.89 2.73 6.00
CA GLY A 65 7.61 3.23 4.85
C GLY A 65 9.03 2.68 4.73
N PHE A 66 9.34 2.15 3.55
CA PHE A 66 10.68 1.76 3.10
C PHE A 66 11.27 2.91 2.29
N ALA A 67 12.50 3.31 2.60
CA ALA A 67 13.23 4.27 1.78
C ALA A 67 13.61 3.63 0.43
N THR A 68 13.41 4.37 -0.66
CA THR A 68 13.73 3.92 -2.02
C THR A 68 14.66 4.87 -2.72
N SER A 69 15.16 4.46 -3.90
CA SER A 69 15.82 5.33 -4.88
C SER A 69 14.81 6.15 -5.69
N ALA A 70 15.32 6.96 -6.63
CA ALA A 70 14.53 7.80 -7.55
C ALA A 70 13.56 7.00 -8.44
N SER A 71 13.87 5.73 -8.70
CA SER A 71 13.05 4.86 -9.53
C SER A 71 12.98 3.47 -8.89
N PHE A 72 11.78 2.88 -8.83
CA PHE A 72 11.53 1.60 -8.17
C PHE A 72 10.23 0.95 -8.62
N THR A 73 10.06 -0.33 -8.33
CA THR A 73 8.77 -1.02 -8.27
C THR A 73 8.59 -1.61 -6.89
N ALA A 74 7.42 -1.39 -6.30
CA ALA A 74 7.01 -2.02 -5.04
C ALA A 74 5.70 -2.79 -5.23
N GLN A 75 5.57 -3.91 -4.54
CA GLN A 75 4.39 -4.79 -4.60
C GLN A 75 4.04 -5.29 -3.20
N VAL A 76 2.75 -5.46 -2.95
CA VAL A 76 2.22 -6.01 -1.69
C VAL A 76 0.92 -6.76 -1.94
N ARG A 77 0.73 -7.89 -1.23
CA ARG A 77 -0.57 -8.55 -1.06
C ARG A 77 -1.24 -8.04 0.20
N VAL A 78 -2.54 -7.80 0.11
CA VAL A 78 -3.36 -7.24 1.20
C VAL A 78 -4.52 -8.18 1.49
N ASN A 79 -4.69 -8.55 2.77
CA ASN A 79 -5.86 -9.28 3.24
C ASN A 79 -6.53 -8.47 4.36
N ALA A 80 -7.81 -8.12 4.19
CA ALA A 80 -8.60 -7.42 5.20
C ALA A 80 -10.11 -7.59 4.94
N ASP A 81 -10.92 -7.37 5.97
CA ASP A 81 -12.38 -7.44 5.91
C ASP A 81 -12.97 -6.04 6.13
N PHE A 82 -13.21 -5.33 5.05
CA PHE A 82 -13.70 -3.95 5.02
C PHE A 82 -15.21 -3.92 5.26
N ARG A 83 -15.69 -3.20 6.27
CA ARG A 83 -17.09 -3.20 6.70
C ARG A 83 -17.67 -1.84 7.01
N GLU A 84 -16.85 -0.91 7.45
CA GLU A 84 -17.27 0.42 7.87
C GLU A 84 -16.80 1.48 6.89
N LEU A 85 -17.55 2.57 6.81
CA LEU A 85 -17.25 3.68 5.91
C LEU A 85 -15.80 4.15 6.06
N TYR A 86 -15.11 4.20 4.93
CA TYR A 86 -13.69 4.58 4.78
C TYR A 86 -12.69 3.61 5.45
N ASP A 87 -13.09 2.39 5.83
CA ASP A 87 -12.11 1.33 6.06
C ASP A 87 -11.21 1.20 4.83
N GLN A 88 -9.91 1.29 4.98
CA GLN A 88 -9.01 1.26 3.83
C GLN A 88 -7.66 0.61 4.16
N ALA A 89 -7.14 -0.13 3.20
CA ALA A 89 -5.80 -0.69 3.27
C ALA A 89 -5.22 -0.89 1.86
N GLY A 90 -3.90 -0.77 1.76
CA GLY A 90 -3.20 -0.92 0.50
C GLY A 90 -1.75 -0.48 0.55
N ILE A 91 -1.32 0.26 -0.46
CA ILE A 91 0.04 0.75 -0.65
C ILE A 91 0.07 2.28 -0.69
N MET A 92 1.15 2.88 -0.19
CA MET A 92 1.39 4.32 -0.28
C MET A 92 2.79 4.60 -0.81
N VAL A 93 2.90 5.59 -1.69
CA VAL A 93 4.15 6.26 -2.08
C VAL A 93 4.11 7.67 -1.54
N ARG A 94 5.14 8.07 -0.80
CA ARG A 94 5.19 9.37 -0.14
C ARG A 94 6.51 10.06 -0.40
N LEU A 95 6.45 11.29 -0.86
CA LEU A 95 7.60 12.20 -0.94
C LEU A 95 7.69 13.07 0.32
N ASN A 96 6.56 13.64 0.73
CA ASN A 96 6.40 14.45 1.93
C ASN A 96 4.91 14.51 2.35
N GLU A 97 4.56 15.36 3.33
CA GLU A 97 3.20 15.50 3.84
C GLU A 97 2.19 16.07 2.83
N GLU A 98 2.65 16.74 1.78
CA GLU A 98 1.82 17.37 0.76
C GLU A 98 1.81 16.62 -0.57
N THR A 99 2.70 15.62 -0.75
CA THR A 99 2.90 14.91 -2.02
C THR A 99 2.99 13.42 -1.76
N TRP A 100 1.92 12.70 -2.08
CA TRP A 100 1.83 11.27 -1.90
C TRP A 100 0.71 10.67 -2.76
N LEU A 101 0.79 9.37 -2.99
CA LEU A 101 -0.29 8.54 -3.51
C LEU A 101 -0.58 7.45 -2.50
N LYS A 102 -1.85 7.23 -2.15
CA LYS A 102 -2.33 6.01 -1.50
C LYS A 102 -3.29 5.27 -2.43
N ALA A 103 -3.30 3.95 -2.36
CA ALA A 103 -4.19 3.12 -3.15
C ALA A 103 -4.49 1.79 -2.44
N GLY A 104 -5.67 1.25 -2.71
CA GLY A 104 -6.12 -0.02 -2.17
C GLY A 104 -7.62 -0.17 -2.21
N ILE A 105 -8.12 -1.09 -1.42
CA ILE A 105 -9.56 -1.18 -1.18
C ILE A 105 -9.93 -0.14 -0.14
N GLU A 106 -11.04 0.55 -0.41
CA GLU A 106 -11.70 1.50 0.49
C GLU A 106 -13.19 1.20 0.50
N TYR A 107 -13.78 1.06 1.69
CA TYR A 107 -15.21 0.84 1.84
C TYR A 107 -15.96 2.16 1.76
N ASN A 108 -16.71 2.37 0.68
CA ASN A 108 -17.56 3.53 0.50
C ASN A 108 -18.85 3.15 -0.24
N ASP A 109 -19.91 3.97 -0.13
CA ASP A 109 -21.20 3.75 -0.76
C ASP A 109 -21.79 2.35 -0.51
N GLY A 110 -21.48 1.75 0.65
CA GLY A 110 -21.99 0.46 1.07
C GLY A 110 -21.25 -0.76 0.49
N MET A 111 -20.10 -0.57 -0.16
CA MET A 111 -19.32 -1.64 -0.77
C MET A 111 -17.81 -1.37 -0.78
N PRO A 112 -16.96 -2.42 -0.79
CA PRO A 112 -15.53 -2.26 -1.03
C PRO A 112 -15.25 -1.85 -2.47
N MET A 113 -14.50 -0.79 -2.67
CA MET A 113 -14.11 -0.28 -3.98
C MET A 113 -12.59 -0.20 -4.08
N ILE A 114 -12.04 -0.51 -5.26
CA ILE A 114 -10.64 -0.20 -5.54
C ILE A 114 -10.51 1.31 -5.72
N SER A 115 -9.60 1.93 -4.99
CA SER A 115 -9.45 3.38 -5.05
C SER A 115 -7.99 3.82 -5.09
N SER A 116 -7.79 5.04 -5.56
CA SER A 116 -6.52 5.75 -5.43
C SER A 116 -6.76 7.20 -5.06
N VAL A 117 -5.91 7.74 -4.20
CA VAL A 117 -5.85 9.16 -3.88
C VAL A 117 -4.47 9.68 -4.21
N LEU A 118 -4.38 10.55 -5.22
CA LEU A 118 -3.16 11.29 -5.52
C LEU A 118 -3.24 12.66 -4.86
N THR A 119 -2.27 12.98 -4.04
CA THR A 119 -2.19 14.28 -3.36
C THR A 119 -0.96 15.04 -3.83
N GLN A 120 -1.19 16.26 -4.29
CA GLN A 120 -0.19 17.28 -4.61
C GLN A 120 -0.71 18.61 -4.06
N GLY A 121 -0.53 18.83 -2.76
CA GLY A 121 -1.13 19.94 -2.02
C GLY A 121 -2.61 19.75 -1.68
N THR A 122 -3.39 19.16 -2.59
CA THR A 122 -4.80 18.76 -2.42
C THR A 122 -5.02 17.34 -2.91
N SER A 123 -5.99 16.62 -2.34
CA SER A 123 -6.29 15.22 -2.65
C SER A 123 -7.20 15.09 -3.87
N ASP A 124 -6.82 14.21 -4.80
CA ASP A 124 -7.58 13.79 -5.98
C ASP A 124 -7.96 12.31 -5.79
N TRP A 125 -9.22 12.04 -5.52
CA TRP A 125 -9.75 10.70 -5.19
C TRP A 125 -10.51 10.09 -6.36
N ALA A 126 -10.16 8.85 -6.70
CA ALA A 126 -10.78 8.09 -7.79
C ALA A 126 -11.13 6.67 -7.29
N PRO A 127 -12.36 6.43 -6.84
CA PRO A 127 -12.89 5.09 -6.57
C PRO A 127 -13.42 4.43 -7.83
N SER A 128 -13.40 3.09 -7.86
CA SER A 128 -13.96 2.27 -8.94
C SER A 128 -14.44 0.92 -8.39
N CYS A 129 -15.38 0.29 -9.09
CA CYS A 129 -15.81 -1.07 -8.76
C CYS A 129 -14.62 -2.04 -8.80
N PHE A 130 -14.56 -2.93 -7.83
CA PHE A 130 -13.56 -4.00 -7.79
C PHE A 130 -14.21 -5.33 -8.18
N SER A 131 -13.68 -5.98 -9.21
CA SER A 131 -14.26 -7.23 -9.75
C SER A 131 -13.70 -8.51 -9.11
N GLY A 132 -12.70 -8.38 -8.23
CA GLY A 132 -12.09 -9.49 -7.51
C GLY A 132 -12.66 -9.69 -6.11
N ASP A 133 -11.98 -10.53 -5.31
CA ASP A 133 -12.24 -10.65 -3.88
C ASP A 133 -11.63 -9.43 -3.16
N PRO A 134 -12.44 -8.52 -2.63
CA PRO A 134 -11.93 -7.33 -1.97
C PRO A 134 -11.20 -7.64 -0.65
N THR A 135 -11.31 -8.86 -0.14
CA THR A 135 -10.61 -9.29 1.08
C THR A 135 -9.23 -9.87 0.81
N ASP A 136 -8.86 -10.09 -0.47
CA ASP A 136 -7.58 -10.67 -0.87
C ASP A 136 -7.16 -10.17 -2.26
N PHE A 137 -6.19 -9.26 -2.31
CA PHE A 137 -5.75 -8.63 -3.56
C PHE A 137 -4.30 -8.16 -3.48
N TRP A 138 -3.73 -7.82 -4.64
CA TRP A 138 -2.37 -7.30 -4.75
C TRP A 138 -2.38 -5.90 -5.35
N LEU A 139 -1.37 -5.12 -4.95
CA LEU A 139 -1.05 -3.82 -5.52
C LEU A 139 0.40 -3.77 -5.95
N ARG A 140 0.64 -3.12 -7.08
CA ARG A 140 1.98 -2.85 -7.61
C ARG A 140 2.07 -1.39 -8.00
N VAL A 141 3.10 -0.71 -7.54
CA VAL A 141 3.39 0.67 -7.93
C VAL A 141 4.81 0.75 -8.49
N THR A 142 4.95 1.37 -9.66
CA THR A 142 6.25 1.71 -10.24
C THR A 142 6.34 3.22 -10.35
N VAL A 143 7.47 3.77 -9.88
CA VAL A 143 7.84 5.17 -10.10
C VAL A 143 9.11 5.19 -10.93
N SER A 144 9.09 5.87 -12.06
CA SER A 144 10.26 6.08 -12.94
C SER A 144 10.07 7.33 -13.78
N ASP A 145 11.14 8.11 -13.92
CA ASP A 145 11.18 9.28 -14.83
C ASP A 145 10.03 10.28 -14.65
N GLY A 146 9.61 10.52 -13.41
CA GLY A 146 8.52 11.44 -13.10
C GLY A 146 7.12 10.89 -13.38
N VAL A 147 7.00 9.57 -13.62
CA VAL A 147 5.73 8.87 -13.86
C VAL A 147 5.49 7.85 -12.76
N LEU A 148 4.28 7.83 -12.25
CA LEU A 148 3.76 6.82 -11.34
C LEU A 148 2.77 5.94 -12.09
N ARG A 149 3.05 4.64 -12.13
CA ARG A 149 2.18 3.59 -12.67
C ARG A 149 1.67 2.74 -11.50
N LEU A 150 0.38 2.73 -11.29
CA LEU A 150 -0.29 1.94 -10.27
C LEU A 150 -1.10 0.83 -10.95
N GLN A 151 -0.91 -0.39 -10.49
CA GLN A 151 -1.61 -1.59 -10.95
C GLN A 151 -2.18 -2.34 -9.75
N TYR A 152 -3.21 -3.15 -10.00
CA TYR A 152 -3.73 -4.10 -9.02
C TYR A 152 -3.76 -5.50 -9.63
N SER A 153 -3.96 -6.52 -8.80
CA SER A 153 -4.19 -7.88 -9.26
C SER A 153 -5.18 -8.61 -8.35
N THR A 154 -5.93 -9.55 -8.93
CA THR A 154 -6.86 -10.44 -8.24
C THR A 154 -6.35 -11.88 -8.19
N ASP A 155 -5.21 -12.16 -8.85
CA ASP A 155 -4.63 -13.50 -8.98
C ASP A 155 -3.10 -13.52 -8.75
N GLY A 156 -2.49 -12.34 -8.54
CA GLY A 156 -1.04 -12.17 -8.41
C GLY A 156 -0.25 -12.32 -9.71
N MET A 157 -0.93 -12.57 -10.84
CA MET A 157 -0.30 -12.83 -12.15
C MET A 157 -0.65 -11.78 -13.18
N THR A 158 -1.91 -11.33 -13.23
CA THR A 158 -2.41 -10.36 -14.19
C THR A 158 -2.54 -8.99 -13.52
N TRP A 159 -1.93 -7.95 -14.11
CA TRP A 159 -1.74 -6.63 -13.50
C TRP A 159 -2.36 -5.50 -14.33
N PRO A 160 -3.69 -5.36 -14.39
CA PRO A 160 -4.33 -4.23 -15.05
C PRO A 160 -3.92 -2.89 -14.42
N LEU A 161 -3.87 -1.88 -15.28
CA LEU A 161 -3.61 -0.50 -14.87
C LEU A 161 -4.79 0.05 -14.07
N LEU A 162 -4.50 0.60 -12.89
CA LEU A 162 -5.46 1.36 -12.09
C LEU A 162 -5.28 2.87 -12.30
N ARG A 163 -4.03 3.34 -12.33
CA ARG A 163 -3.73 4.76 -12.53
C ARG A 163 -2.37 4.95 -13.20
N LEU A 164 -2.30 5.89 -14.13
CA LEU A 164 -1.07 6.47 -14.64
C LEU A 164 -1.12 7.96 -14.36
N ALA A 165 -0.09 8.48 -13.69
CA ALA A 165 -0.08 9.89 -13.31
C ALA A 165 1.35 10.46 -13.33
N PRO A 166 1.51 11.77 -13.62
CA PRO A 166 2.77 12.44 -13.29
C PRO A 166 2.98 12.42 -11.78
N PHE A 167 4.22 12.19 -11.38
CA PHE A 167 4.61 12.23 -9.96
C PHE A 167 5.94 12.99 -9.84
N PRO A 168 6.08 13.94 -8.90
CA PRO A 168 7.26 14.78 -8.85
C PRO A 168 8.54 13.95 -8.75
N ALA A 169 9.49 14.23 -9.63
CA ALA A 169 10.78 13.57 -9.62
C ALA A 169 11.56 13.95 -8.35
N ALA A 170 12.14 12.96 -7.70
CA ALA A 170 12.94 13.11 -6.49
C ALA A 170 14.10 12.11 -6.48
N GLN A 171 15.11 12.35 -5.65
CA GLN A 171 16.20 11.40 -5.49
C GLN A 171 15.81 10.15 -4.69
N SER A 172 14.77 10.27 -3.86
CA SER A 172 14.25 9.17 -3.04
C SER A 172 12.79 9.41 -2.67
N TYR A 173 12.10 8.33 -2.42
CA TYR A 173 10.72 8.30 -1.89
C TYR A 173 10.66 7.35 -0.71
N THR A 174 9.50 7.35 -0.04
CA THR A 174 9.15 6.31 0.91
C THR A 174 7.95 5.54 0.35
N VAL A 175 8.00 4.21 0.33
CA VAL A 175 6.92 3.36 -0.18
C VAL A 175 6.65 2.22 0.78
N GLY A 176 5.38 1.81 0.91
CA GLY A 176 5.06 0.66 1.75
C GLY A 176 3.58 0.45 2.01
N PRO A 177 3.23 -0.53 2.86
CA PRO A 177 1.86 -0.80 3.25
C PRO A 177 1.26 0.35 4.08
N MET A 178 -0.03 0.57 3.88
CA MET A 178 -0.82 1.61 4.52
C MET A 178 -2.20 1.08 4.90
N CYS A 179 -2.73 1.52 6.04
CA CYS A 179 -4.12 1.28 6.43
C CYS A 179 -4.67 2.41 7.31
N CYS A 180 -5.99 2.62 7.22
CA CYS A 180 -6.72 3.65 7.96
C CYS A 180 -8.14 3.20 8.30
N THR A 181 -8.69 3.76 9.38
CA THR A 181 -10.10 3.62 9.75
C THR A 181 -10.64 4.94 10.33
N PRO A 182 -11.15 5.85 9.47
CA PRO A 182 -11.64 7.15 9.91
C PRO A 182 -12.83 7.08 10.87
N GLN A 183 -13.70 6.07 10.73
CA GLN A 183 -14.97 5.97 11.48
C GLN A 183 -14.93 4.96 12.63
N ARG A 184 -13.96 4.07 12.66
CA ARG A 184 -13.84 3.04 13.72
C ARG A 184 -12.39 2.79 14.12
N GLN A 185 -12.17 1.76 14.90
CA GLN A 185 -10.86 1.14 15.17
C GLN A 185 -10.97 -0.37 14.94
N GLY A 186 -9.82 -1.04 14.83
CA GLY A 186 -9.77 -2.50 14.89
C GLY A 186 -9.94 -3.21 13.55
N LEU A 187 -9.79 -2.52 12.42
CA LEU A 187 -9.59 -3.20 11.14
C LEU A 187 -8.27 -3.98 11.23
N ARG A 188 -8.36 -5.31 11.09
CA ARG A 188 -7.19 -6.19 11.02
C ARG A 188 -6.78 -6.31 9.57
N VAL A 189 -5.56 -5.91 9.27
CA VAL A 189 -4.98 -5.99 7.93
C VAL A 189 -3.76 -6.88 7.98
N ARG A 190 -3.62 -7.79 7.02
CA ARG A 190 -2.42 -8.58 6.79
C ARG A 190 -1.78 -8.16 5.48
N PHE A 191 -0.51 -7.83 5.55
CA PHE A 191 0.33 -7.53 4.41
C PHE A 191 1.35 -8.66 4.23
N SER A 192 1.47 -9.17 3.00
CA SER A 192 2.40 -10.25 2.66
C SER A 192 2.96 -10.03 1.24
N GLU A 193 3.85 -10.91 0.82
CA GLU A 193 4.46 -10.87 -0.52
C GLU A 193 5.04 -9.48 -0.88
N TRP A 194 5.56 -8.78 0.16
CA TRP A 194 6.21 -7.49 -0.04
C TRP A 194 7.48 -7.64 -0.85
N SER A 195 7.58 -6.83 -1.90
CA SER A 195 8.82 -6.71 -2.66
C SER A 195 9.10 -5.26 -3.03
N LEU A 196 10.38 -4.91 -3.05
CA LEU A 196 10.89 -3.62 -3.49
C LEU A 196 12.10 -3.88 -4.40
N SER A 197 12.03 -3.42 -5.63
CA SER A 197 13.01 -3.72 -6.68
C SER A 197 13.29 -2.51 -7.56
N GLN A 198 14.23 -2.66 -8.50
CA GLN A 198 14.39 -1.75 -9.62
C GLN A 198 13.09 -1.71 -10.46
N PRO A 199 12.83 -0.62 -11.20
CA PRO A 199 11.66 -0.53 -12.05
C PRO A 199 11.50 -1.73 -12.97
N LEU A 200 10.31 -2.30 -13.05
CA LEU A 200 9.97 -3.28 -14.06
C LEU A 200 9.95 -2.56 -15.42
N GLY A 201 10.91 -2.87 -16.28
CA GLY A 201 11.03 -2.31 -17.63
C GLY A 201 10.00 -2.90 -18.62
N ARG A 202 8.72 -2.91 -18.23
CA ARG A 202 7.63 -3.47 -19.03
C ARG A 202 6.81 -2.39 -19.68
N ASP A 203 6.33 -2.64 -20.89
CA ASP A 203 5.43 -1.75 -21.60
C ASP A 203 4.13 -1.53 -20.79
N LEU A 204 3.47 -0.39 -21.05
CA LEU A 204 2.27 0.01 -20.30
C LEU A 204 1.14 -1.04 -20.37
N HIS A 205 1.03 -1.72 -21.51
CA HIS A 205 0.00 -2.74 -21.76
C HIS A 205 0.49 -4.18 -21.56
N ASP A 206 1.70 -4.36 -21.06
CA ASP A 206 2.17 -5.66 -20.57
C ASP A 206 1.57 -5.92 -19.19
N LEU A 207 0.62 -6.83 -19.13
CA LEU A 207 -0.13 -7.17 -17.91
C LEU A 207 0.54 -8.30 -17.07
N SER A 208 1.73 -8.74 -17.43
CA SER A 208 2.43 -9.81 -16.67
C SER A 208 3.13 -9.31 -15.40
#